data_858588c86bf97808f9b751304e9d0651
#
_entry.id   858588c86bf97808f9b751304e9d0651
#
_cell.length_a   1.000
_cell.length_b   1.000
_cell.length_c   1.000
_cell.angle_alpha   90.00
_cell.angle_beta   90.00
_cell.angle_gamma   90.00
#
_symmetry.space_group_name_H-M   'P 1'
#
loop_
_entity.id
_entity.type
_entity.pdbx_description
1 polymer ?
#
loop_
_entity_poly.entity_id
_entity_poly.type
_entity_poly.pdbx_seq_one_letter_code
_entity_poly.pdbx_strand_id
1 'polypeptide(L)'
;WEYYKVQKKLSSLQKIAQGYVRKMDSIVVINEVLTIENMEMKEELKIGERKYKNLEKVKGELEDKVDEASYLALYNLEGKAVYVRGSGKETETDKVRRTKRVRVCFTVGENTITEPGERIIYVRIAQPDKEILAKGRGEKFTFIHNDEVLQYSEVKKINYQNEAIDLCVRYNIRDTQELQPGLYHIDLFEGDKNIGHTTFELK
;
A
#
# COMPACT_ATOMS: atom_id res chain seq x y z
N TRP A 1 -83.04 -6.75 -49.50
CA TRP A 1 -81.69 -7.26 -49.72
C TRP A 1 -80.61 -6.38 -49.10
N GLU A 2 -80.78 -5.09 -49.09
CA GLU A 2 -79.87 -4.12 -48.43
C GLU A 2 -79.92 -4.19 -46.93
N TYR A 3 -81.08 -4.31 -46.33
CA TYR A 3 -81.21 -4.41 -44.83
C TYR A 3 -80.48 -5.60 -44.28
N TYR A 4 -80.51 -6.74 -44.95
CA TYR A 4 -79.72 -7.92 -44.50
C TYR A 4 -78.21 -7.72 -44.58
N LYS A 5 -77.72 -7.01 -45.60
CA LYS A 5 -76.30 -6.66 -45.73
C LYS A 5 -75.83 -5.70 -44.61
N VAL A 6 -76.69 -4.73 -44.29
CA VAL A 6 -76.40 -3.77 -43.21
C VAL A 6 -76.33 -4.46 -41.82
N GLN A 7 -77.28 -5.35 -41.53
CA GLN A 7 -77.29 -6.14 -40.29
C GLN A 7 -76.07 -7.03 -40.20
N LYS A 8 -75.62 -7.65 -41.23
CA LYS A 8 -74.41 -8.48 -41.29
C LYS A 8 -73.13 -7.63 -41.03
N LYS A 9 -73.04 -6.45 -41.63
CA LYS A 9 -71.96 -5.50 -41.40
C LYS A 9 -71.98 -5.00 -39.94
N LEU A 10 -73.13 -4.69 -39.37
CA LEU A 10 -73.27 -4.23 -37.97
C LEU A 10 -72.84 -5.31 -36.99
N SER A 11 -73.23 -6.55 -37.17
CA SER A 11 -72.82 -7.69 -36.39
C SER A 11 -71.31 -7.94 -36.46
N SER A 12 -70.73 -7.79 -37.66
CA SER A 12 -69.29 -7.91 -37.86
C SER A 12 -68.54 -6.78 -37.13
N LEU A 13 -68.97 -5.53 -37.23
CA LEU A 13 -68.40 -4.39 -36.54
C LEU A 13 -68.50 -4.53 -34.98
N GLN A 14 -69.65 -5.02 -34.48
CA GLN A 14 -69.76 -5.31 -33.04
C GLN A 14 -68.81 -6.36 -32.57
N LYS A 15 -68.56 -7.45 -33.29
CA LYS A 15 -67.57 -8.47 -32.95
C LYS A 15 -66.16 -7.90 -32.95
N ILE A 16 -65.80 -7.06 -33.90
CA ILE A 16 -64.48 -6.39 -34.02
C ILE A 16 -64.33 -5.45 -32.80
N ALA A 17 -65.33 -4.62 -32.50
CA ALA A 17 -65.30 -3.71 -31.35
C ALA A 17 -65.10 -4.45 -30.04
N GLN A 18 -65.86 -5.55 -29.84
CA GLN A 18 -65.70 -6.41 -28.63
C GLN A 18 -64.26 -7.03 -28.58
N GLY A 19 -63.72 -7.42 -29.73
CA GLY A 19 -62.35 -7.91 -29.82
C GLY A 19 -61.30 -6.85 -29.40
N TYR A 20 -61.50 -5.61 -29.84
CA TYR A 20 -60.63 -4.50 -29.42
C TYR A 20 -60.73 -4.18 -27.91
N VAL A 21 -61.94 -4.15 -27.36
CA VAL A 21 -62.13 -3.93 -25.93
C VAL A 21 -61.36 -5.00 -25.13
N ARG A 22 -61.54 -6.28 -25.42
CA ARG A 22 -60.81 -7.37 -24.75
C ARG A 22 -59.29 -7.22 -24.87
N LYS A 23 -58.77 -6.80 -26.04
CA LYS A 23 -57.35 -6.55 -26.23
C LYS A 23 -56.87 -5.35 -25.36
N MET A 24 -57.66 -4.28 -25.33
CA MET A 24 -57.34 -3.12 -24.47
C MET A 24 -57.29 -3.51 -23.00
N ASP A 25 -58.29 -4.25 -22.51
CA ASP A 25 -58.34 -4.74 -21.12
C ASP A 25 -57.07 -5.58 -20.80
N SER A 26 -56.70 -6.49 -21.73
CA SER A 26 -55.49 -7.30 -21.56
C SER A 26 -54.21 -6.43 -21.52
N ILE A 27 -54.11 -5.40 -22.37
CA ILE A 27 -52.96 -4.48 -22.39
C ILE A 27 -52.88 -3.67 -21.10
N VAL A 28 -53.99 -3.22 -20.57
CA VAL A 28 -54.02 -2.49 -19.27
C VAL A 28 -53.47 -3.37 -18.17
N VAL A 29 -53.95 -4.60 -18.02
CA VAL A 29 -53.48 -5.55 -17.01
C VAL A 29 -51.97 -5.83 -17.16
N ILE A 30 -51.51 -6.08 -18.39
CA ILE A 30 -50.08 -6.31 -18.64
C ILE A 30 -49.24 -5.08 -18.26
N ASN A 31 -49.71 -3.87 -18.59
CA ASN A 31 -48.99 -2.65 -18.25
C ASN A 31 -48.92 -2.43 -16.72
N GLU A 32 -49.96 -2.77 -15.99
CA GLU A 32 -49.96 -2.72 -14.53
C GLU A 32 -48.92 -3.69 -13.95
N VAL A 33 -48.91 -4.94 -14.40
CA VAL A 33 -47.92 -5.94 -13.97
C VAL A 33 -46.51 -5.50 -14.30
N LEU A 34 -46.24 -5.07 -15.53
CA LEU A 34 -44.92 -4.58 -15.95
C LEU A 34 -44.49 -3.34 -15.15
N THR A 35 -45.42 -2.50 -14.75
CA THR A 35 -45.11 -1.33 -13.92
C THR A 35 -44.62 -1.76 -12.52
N ILE A 36 -45.30 -2.73 -11.91
CA ILE A 36 -44.90 -3.29 -10.61
C ILE A 36 -43.56 -3.97 -10.72
N GLU A 37 -43.35 -4.85 -11.68
CA GLU A 37 -42.08 -5.52 -11.90
C GLU A 37 -40.92 -4.53 -12.12
N ASN A 38 -41.15 -3.45 -12.90
CA ASN A 38 -40.16 -2.40 -13.09
C ASN A 38 -39.81 -1.66 -11.80
N MET A 39 -40.80 -1.43 -10.92
CA MET A 39 -40.55 -0.81 -9.61
C MET A 39 -39.69 -1.73 -8.72
N GLU A 40 -40.04 -3.01 -8.66
CA GLU A 40 -39.32 -4.02 -7.89
C GLU A 40 -37.85 -4.16 -8.38
N MET A 41 -37.66 -4.31 -9.68
CA MET A 41 -36.32 -4.38 -10.27
C MET A 41 -35.48 -3.13 -10.00
N LYS A 42 -36.09 -1.93 -10.05
CA LYS A 42 -35.38 -0.68 -9.73
C LYS A 42 -34.95 -0.62 -8.26
N GLU A 43 -35.75 -1.14 -7.36
CA GLU A 43 -35.39 -1.18 -5.93
C GLU A 43 -34.28 -2.22 -5.67
N GLU A 44 -34.36 -3.40 -6.29
CA GLU A 44 -33.29 -4.40 -6.24
C GLU A 44 -31.96 -3.88 -6.79
N LEU A 45 -32.00 -3.17 -7.93
CA LEU A 45 -30.81 -2.51 -8.49
C LEU A 45 -30.18 -1.51 -7.51
N LYS A 46 -30.97 -0.66 -6.87
CA LYS A 46 -30.48 0.29 -5.87
C LYS A 46 -29.85 -0.41 -4.67
N ILE A 47 -30.45 -1.50 -4.21
CA ILE A 47 -29.90 -2.31 -3.12
C ILE A 47 -28.58 -2.95 -3.56
N GLY A 48 -28.53 -3.49 -4.76
CA GLY A 48 -27.33 -4.05 -5.37
C GLY A 48 -26.21 -3.03 -5.48
N GLU A 49 -26.48 -1.84 -6.00
CA GLU A 49 -25.51 -0.74 -6.11
C GLU A 49 -24.95 -0.30 -4.73
N ARG A 50 -25.81 -0.21 -3.71
CA ARG A 50 -25.36 0.13 -2.36
C ARG A 50 -24.46 -0.95 -1.77
N LYS A 51 -24.81 -2.23 -1.96
CA LYS A 51 -23.97 -3.36 -1.52
C LYS A 51 -22.64 -3.36 -2.23
N TYR A 52 -22.63 -3.14 -3.55
CA TYR A 52 -21.40 -3.09 -4.36
C TYR A 52 -20.46 -1.97 -3.88
N LYS A 53 -20.97 -0.75 -3.72
CA LYS A 53 -20.18 0.38 -3.21
C LYS A 53 -19.61 0.14 -1.81
N ASN A 54 -20.40 -0.50 -0.93
CA ASN A 54 -19.92 -0.83 0.41
C ASN A 54 -18.82 -1.90 0.36
N LEU A 55 -18.97 -2.91 -0.50
CA LEU A 55 -17.98 -3.96 -0.68
C LEU A 55 -16.67 -3.40 -1.24
N GLU A 56 -16.74 -2.51 -2.22
CA GLU A 56 -15.58 -1.83 -2.81
C GLU A 56 -14.83 -0.99 -1.77
N LYS A 57 -15.58 -0.27 -0.93
CA LYS A 57 -14.99 0.50 0.19
C LYS A 57 -14.28 -0.41 1.20
N VAL A 58 -14.94 -1.47 1.64
CA VAL A 58 -14.35 -2.44 2.61
C VAL A 58 -13.14 -3.14 2.00
N LYS A 59 -13.19 -3.46 0.70
CA LYS A 59 -12.04 -4.04 -0.01
C LYS A 59 -10.85 -3.08 0.02
N GLY A 60 -11.04 -1.79 -0.32
CA GLY A 60 -9.97 -0.80 -0.26
C GLY A 60 -9.39 -0.65 1.15
N GLU A 61 -10.23 -0.54 2.18
CA GLU A 61 -9.77 -0.47 3.57
C GLU A 61 -8.99 -1.70 4.03
N LEU A 62 -9.31 -2.88 3.50
CA LEU A 62 -8.57 -4.11 3.78
C LEU A 62 -7.24 -4.16 3.03
N GLU A 63 -7.21 -3.74 1.77
CA GLU A 63 -5.98 -3.65 0.97
C GLU A 63 -5.00 -2.69 1.63
N ASP A 64 -5.43 -1.49 2.05
CA ASP A 64 -4.60 -0.52 2.79
C ASP A 64 -4.02 -1.12 4.08
N LYS A 65 -4.81 -1.88 4.85
CA LYS A 65 -4.35 -2.54 6.08
C LYS A 65 -3.36 -3.66 5.81
N VAL A 66 -3.57 -4.43 4.75
CA VAL A 66 -2.64 -5.48 4.33
C VAL A 66 -1.32 -4.86 3.89
N ASP A 67 -1.36 -3.79 3.11
CA ASP A 67 -0.17 -3.06 2.69
C ASP A 67 0.60 -2.50 3.89
N GLU A 68 -0.09 -1.89 4.85
CA GLU A 68 0.53 -1.41 6.08
C GLU A 68 1.16 -2.54 6.90
N ALA A 69 0.49 -3.69 7.03
CA ALA A 69 0.97 -4.84 7.77
C ALA A 69 2.08 -5.62 7.03
N SER A 70 2.24 -5.44 5.73
CA SER A 70 3.22 -6.16 4.91
C SER A 70 4.66 -5.66 5.06
N TYR A 71 4.87 -4.47 5.63
CA TYR A 71 6.21 -3.95 5.88
C TYR A 71 6.94 -4.70 7.00
N LEU A 72 8.27 -4.72 6.89
CA LEU A 72 9.11 -5.37 7.89
C LEU A 72 9.12 -4.59 9.22
N ALA A 73 8.76 -5.27 10.30
CA ALA A 73 8.89 -4.73 11.64
C ALA A 73 10.32 -4.92 12.14
N LEU A 74 10.94 -3.86 12.66
CA LEU A 74 12.29 -3.92 13.21
C LEU A 74 12.25 -3.89 14.75
N TYR A 75 13.09 -4.72 15.35
CA TYR A 75 13.29 -4.82 16.79
C TYR A 75 14.78 -4.67 17.11
N ASN A 76 15.09 -4.33 18.36
CA ASN A 76 16.47 -4.24 18.89
C ASN A 76 17.38 -3.36 18.00
N LEU A 77 16.85 -2.28 17.44
CA LEU A 77 17.60 -1.38 16.58
C LEU A 77 18.59 -0.57 17.41
N GLU A 78 19.88 -0.81 17.18
CA GLU A 78 20.99 -0.11 17.83
C GLU A 78 22.00 0.40 16.81
N GLY A 79 22.41 1.66 16.98
CA GLY A 79 23.51 2.27 16.23
C GLY A 79 24.70 2.54 17.15
N LYS A 80 25.88 2.08 16.76
CA LYS A 80 27.11 2.28 17.55
C LYS A 80 28.29 2.64 16.66
N ALA A 81 29.07 3.62 17.12
CA ALA A 81 30.34 3.91 16.51
C ALA A 81 31.41 2.93 17.01
N VAL A 82 32.26 2.49 16.09
CA VAL A 82 33.28 1.51 16.41
C VAL A 82 34.65 1.94 15.88
N TYR A 83 35.68 1.67 16.69
CA TYR A 83 37.07 1.69 16.31
C TYR A 83 37.49 0.30 15.82
N VAL A 84 38.17 0.25 14.67
CA VAL A 84 38.67 -0.99 14.09
C VAL A 84 40.16 -1.09 14.35
N ARG A 85 40.60 -2.09 15.13
CA ARG A 85 42.02 -2.36 15.39
C ARG A 85 42.70 -2.95 14.15
N GLY A 86 43.99 -2.90 14.06
CA GLY A 86 44.78 -3.50 12.98
C GLY A 86 44.53 -5.01 12.79
N SER A 87 44.08 -5.72 13.81
CA SER A 87 43.64 -7.13 13.77
C SER A 87 42.23 -7.32 13.25
N GLY A 88 41.52 -6.25 12.83
CA GLY A 88 40.12 -6.30 12.39
C GLY A 88 39.09 -6.35 13.53
N LYS A 89 39.53 -6.39 14.81
CA LYS A 89 38.61 -6.42 15.96
C LYS A 89 37.95 -5.06 16.15
N GLU A 90 36.61 -5.06 16.19
CA GLU A 90 35.80 -3.88 16.48
C GLU A 90 35.71 -3.63 18.00
N THR A 91 35.80 -2.38 18.38
CA THR A 91 35.62 -1.93 19.77
C THR A 91 34.74 -0.69 19.75
N GLU A 92 33.68 -0.66 20.52
CA GLU A 92 32.78 0.49 20.61
C GLU A 92 33.54 1.73 21.16
N THR A 93 33.18 2.89 20.61
CA THR A 93 33.80 4.17 20.97
C THR A 93 32.76 5.28 20.82
N ASP A 94 32.82 6.26 21.70
CA ASP A 94 32.06 7.50 21.64
C ASP A 94 32.91 8.69 21.13
N LYS A 95 34.17 8.44 20.74
CA LYS A 95 35.10 9.50 20.34
C LYS A 95 35.17 9.68 18.85
N VAL A 96 34.85 10.88 18.34
CA VAL A 96 34.95 11.26 16.93
C VAL A 96 36.28 10.80 16.30
N ARG A 97 37.41 11.14 16.90
CA ARG A 97 38.77 10.85 16.41
C ARG A 97 39.07 9.35 16.26
N ARG A 98 38.36 8.49 16.99
CA ARG A 98 38.56 7.03 16.97
C ARG A 98 37.56 6.31 16.11
N THR A 99 36.47 6.94 15.74
CA THR A 99 35.40 6.32 14.94
C THR A 99 35.91 6.05 13.54
N LYS A 100 35.96 4.79 13.17
CA LYS A 100 36.29 4.33 11.81
C LYS A 100 35.10 3.74 11.09
N ARG A 101 34.06 3.36 11.83
CA ARG A 101 32.88 2.70 11.29
C ARG A 101 31.66 2.98 12.18
N VAL A 102 30.49 3.06 11.57
CA VAL A 102 29.20 2.98 12.28
C VAL A 102 28.63 1.59 12.02
N ARG A 103 28.26 0.89 13.09
CA ARG A 103 27.59 -0.41 13.06
C ARG A 103 26.15 -0.20 13.49
N VAL A 104 25.22 -0.65 12.65
CA VAL A 104 23.79 -0.62 12.88
C VAL A 104 23.29 -2.05 12.92
N CYS A 105 22.85 -2.52 14.09
CA CYS A 105 22.33 -3.85 14.28
C CYS A 105 20.84 -3.79 14.59
N PHE A 106 20.08 -4.73 14.07
CA PHE A 106 18.64 -4.84 14.26
C PHE A 106 18.16 -6.25 13.95
N THR A 107 16.99 -6.58 14.50
CA THR A 107 16.28 -7.82 14.21
C THR A 107 15.10 -7.48 13.29
N VAL A 108 15.05 -8.09 12.11
CA VAL A 108 13.83 -8.11 11.31
C VAL A 108 12.89 -9.14 11.92
N GLY A 109 11.69 -8.74 12.30
CA GLY A 109 10.71 -9.63 12.93
C GLY A 109 10.09 -10.62 11.96
N GLU A 110 9.47 -11.65 12.51
CA GLU A 110 8.61 -12.54 11.77
C GLU A 110 7.38 -11.78 11.24
N ASN A 111 7.04 -11.99 9.96
CA ASN A 111 5.85 -11.41 9.35
C ASN A 111 5.27 -12.38 8.31
N THR A 112 4.15 -13.03 8.65
CA THR A 112 3.49 -14.01 7.78
C THR A 112 2.64 -13.38 6.68
N ILE A 113 2.38 -12.07 6.74
CA ILE A 113 1.59 -11.33 5.73
C ILE A 113 2.49 -10.92 4.56
N THR A 114 3.76 -10.64 4.84
CA THR A 114 4.75 -10.24 3.85
C THR A 114 5.08 -11.43 2.93
N GLU A 115 5.11 -11.21 1.62
CA GLU A 115 5.57 -12.24 0.67
C GLU A 115 7.07 -12.52 0.87
N PRO A 116 7.47 -13.79 0.96
CA PRO A 116 8.89 -14.15 1.00
C PRO A 116 9.63 -13.70 -0.23
N GLY A 117 10.88 -13.29 -0.08
CA GLY A 117 11.67 -12.86 -1.23
C GLY A 117 12.81 -11.91 -0.90
N GLU A 118 13.40 -11.33 -1.95
CA GLU A 118 14.46 -10.34 -1.80
C GLU A 118 13.86 -9.01 -1.30
N ARG A 119 14.41 -8.51 -0.17
CA ARG A 119 14.05 -7.23 0.42
C ARG A 119 15.28 -6.33 0.49
N ILE A 120 15.06 -5.03 0.29
CA ILE A 120 16.13 -4.04 0.30
C ILE A 120 15.88 -3.06 1.45
N ILE A 121 16.84 -3.00 2.38
CA ILE A 121 16.81 -2.07 3.51
C ILE A 121 17.86 -1.00 3.27
N TYR A 122 17.45 0.25 3.20
CA TYR A 122 18.32 1.42 3.11
C TYR A 122 18.58 1.95 4.50
N VAL A 123 19.85 2.17 4.82
CA VAL A 123 20.30 2.77 6.08
C VAL A 123 20.79 4.18 5.79
N ARG A 124 20.22 5.15 6.47
CA ARG A 124 20.55 6.56 6.34
C ARG A 124 21.07 7.07 7.67
N ILE A 125 22.28 7.60 7.69
CA ILE A 125 22.94 8.11 8.88
C ILE A 125 23.16 9.60 8.71
N ALA A 126 22.45 10.39 9.50
CA ALA A 126 22.56 11.85 9.51
C ALA A 126 23.47 12.31 10.65
N GLN A 127 24.39 13.21 10.37
CA GLN A 127 25.22 13.91 11.32
C GLN A 127 24.42 14.97 12.11
N PRO A 128 24.96 15.57 13.17
CA PRO A 128 24.30 16.63 13.94
C PRO A 128 23.89 17.85 13.11
N ASP A 129 24.63 18.17 12.03
CA ASP A 129 24.34 19.24 11.07
C ASP A 129 23.33 18.84 9.97
N LYS A 130 22.77 17.61 10.07
CA LYS A 130 21.85 16.97 9.12
C LYS A 130 22.50 16.54 7.78
N GLU A 131 23.82 16.68 7.61
CA GLU A 131 24.51 16.06 6.48
C GLU A 131 24.43 14.53 6.58
N ILE A 132 24.20 13.89 5.43
CA ILE A 132 24.14 12.43 5.36
C ILE A 132 25.54 11.85 5.13
N LEU A 133 25.92 10.87 5.94
CA LEU A 133 27.12 10.07 5.70
C LEU A 133 26.89 9.18 4.47
N ALA A 134 26.85 9.78 3.29
CA ALA A 134 26.56 9.06 2.07
C ALA A 134 27.78 8.27 1.57
N LYS A 135 27.56 7.08 1.01
CA LYS A 135 28.60 6.22 0.44
C LYS A 135 29.28 6.84 -0.80
N GLY A 136 28.56 7.75 -1.49
CA GLY A 136 29.03 8.44 -2.67
C GLY A 136 28.11 9.60 -3.05
N ARG A 137 28.47 10.28 -4.15
CA ARG A 137 27.63 11.31 -4.76
C ARG A 137 27.00 10.78 -6.03
N GLY A 138 25.79 11.26 -6.35
CA GLY A 138 25.06 10.91 -7.58
C GLY A 138 23.94 9.87 -7.36
N GLU A 139 23.17 9.64 -8.40
CA GLU A 139 21.92 8.84 -8.39
C GLU A 139 22.07 7.39 -7.91
N LYS A 140 23.29 6.82 -8.05
CA LYS A 140 23.59 5.44 -7.60
C LYS A 140 23.53 5.26 -6.08
N PHE A 141 23.54 6.36 -5.33
CA PHE A 141 23.55 6.37 -3.86
C PHE A 141 22.28 7.02 -3.31
N THR A 142 21.20 6.97 -4.09
CA THR A 142 19.90 7.50 -3.72
C THR A 142 18.83 6.42 -3.86
N PHE A 143 17.72 6.65 -3.19
CA PHE A 143 16.48 5.89 -3.32
C PHE A 143 15.30 6.86 -3.29
N ILE A 144 14.14 6.40 -3.73
CA ILE A 144 12.90 7.21 -3.72
C ILE A 144 12.14 6.91 -2.45
N HIS A 145 11.65 7.92 -1.79
CA HIS A 145 10.78 7.86 -0.61
C HIS A 145 9.75 8.97 -0.71
N ASN A 146 8.46 8.62 -0.81
CA ASN A 146 7.34 9.57 -0.98
C ASN A 146 7.61 10.62 -2.09
N ASP A 147 8.02 10.17 -3.27
CA ASP A 147 8.38 11.00 -4.43
C ASP A 147 9.61 11.92 -4.22
N GLU A 148 10.29 11.81 -3.09
CA GLU A 148 11.54 12.51 -2.83
C GLU A 148 12.76 11.61 -3.05
N VAL A 149 13.81 12.18 -3.63
CA VAL A 149 15.09 11.47 -3.84
C VAL A 149 15.98 11.66 -2.62
N LEU A 150 16.15 10.59 -1.83
CA LEU A 150 16.95 10.61 -0.61
C LEU A 150 18.27 9.87 -0.81
N GLN A 151 19.35 10.39 -0.18
CA GLN A 151 20.64 9.70 -0.13
C GLN A 151 20.66 8.66 0.99
N TYR A 152 21.28 7.51 0.73
CA TYR A 152 21.53 6.50 1.76
C TYR A 152 23.03 6.39 2.10
N SER A 153 23.31 5.93 3.30
CA SER A 153 24.65 5.64 3.78
C SER A 153 25.10 4.23 3.38
N GLU A 154 24.23 3.26 3.56
CA GLU A 154 24.48 1.87 3.20
C GLU A 154 23.17 1.18 2.80
N VAL A 155 23.27 0.09 2.04
CA VAL A 155 22.12 -0.71 1.62
C VAL A 155 22.35 -2.17 1.99
N LYS A 156 21.32 -2.83 2.50
CA LYS A 156 21.36 -4.25 2.82
C LYS A 156 20.26 -4.98 2.04
N LYS A 157 20.66 -5.93 1.21
CA LYS A 157 19.76 -6.86 0.57
C LYS A 157 19.68 -8.12 1.43
N ILE A 158 18.47 -8.59 1.66
CA ILE A 158 18.18 -9.80 2.42
C ILE A 158 17.22 -10.68 1.64
N ASN A 159 17.35 -12.00 1.78
CA ASN A 159 16.34 -12.93 1.31
C ASN A 159 15.46 -13.29 2.52
N TYR A 160 14.33 -12.60 2.64
CA TYR A 160 13.41 -12.75 3.75
C TYR A 160 12.47 -13.94 3.53
N GLN A 161 12.37 -14.83 4.52
CA GLN A 161 11.58 -16.05 4.46
C GLN A 161 10.50 -16.10 5.56
N ASN A 162 9.96 -14.96 5.93
CA ASN A 162 8.93 -14.79 6.99
C ASN A 162 9.41 -15.15 8.40
N GLU A 163 10.70 -15.42 8.59
CA GLU A 163 11.32 -15.74 9.86
C GLU A 163 12.12 -14.55 10.39
N ALA A 164 12.28 -14.48 11.70
CA ALA A 164 13.10 -13.45 12.33
C ALA A 164 14.58 -13.58 11.95
N ILE A 165 15.20 -12.47 11.58
CA ILE A 165 16.61 -12.43 11.15
C ILE A 165 17.35 -11.32 11.89
N ASP A 166 18.46 -11.67 12.56
CA ASP A 166 19.38 -10.69 13.14
C ASP A 166 20.40 -10.21 12.11
N LEU A 167 20.50 -8.92 11.96
CA LEU A 167 21.34 -8.28 10.95
C LEU A 167 22.19 -7.16 11.54
N CYS A 168 23.40 -7.01 11.02
CA CYS A 168 24.21 -5.83 11.27
C CYS A 168 24.72 -5.25 9.94
N VAL A 169 24.49 -3.98 9.74
CA VAL A 169 25.01 -3.18 8.63
C VAL A 169 26.18 -2.36 9.13
N ARG A 170 27.23 -2.24 8.31
CA ARG A 170 28.46 -1.53 8.66
C ARG A 170 28.76 -0.45 7.63
N TYR A 171 28.75 0.78 8.08
CA TYR A 171 29.16 1.92 7.27
C TYR A 171 30.60 2.31 7.64
N ASN A 172 31.52 2.25 6.67
CA ASN A 172 32.89 2.66 6.85
C ASN A 172 33.01 4.16 6.61
N ILE A 173 33.53 4.89 7.61
CA ILE A 173 33.84 6.32 7.47
C ILE A 173 35.00 6.47 6.49
N ARG A 174 34.85 7.35 5.52
CA ARG A 174 35.87 7.65 4.52
C ARG A 174 36.78 8.75 5.05
N ASP A 175 38.05 8.72 4.65
CA ASP A 175 39.04 9.72 5.05
C ASP A 175 38.68 11.15 4.63
N THR A 176 37.78 11.30 3.65
CA THR A 176 37.28 12.60 3.18
C THR A 176 36.06 13.11 3.96
N GLN A 177 35.55 12.33 4.93
CA GLN A 177 34.40 12.68 5.75
C GLN A 177 34.86 13.15 7.12
N GLU A 178 34.53 14.39 7.45
CA GLU A 178 34.76 14.93 8.77
C GLU A 178 33.54 14.63 9.66
N LEU A 179 33.78 13.90 10.74
CA LEU A 179 32.76 13.61 11.74
C LEU A 179 32.68 14.76 12.74
N GLN A 180 31.48 15.12 13.12
CA GLN A 180 31.22 16.14 14.13
C GLN A 180 30.86 15.51 15.48
N PRO A 181 31.20 16.12 16.62
CA PRO A 181 30.64 15.70 17.89
C PRO A 181 29.16 16.06 17.96
N GLY A 182 28.36 15.21 18.61
CA GLY A 182 26.94 15.41 18.81
C GLY A 182 26.11 14.18 18.51
N LEU A 183 24.78 14.39 18.37
CA LEU A 183 23.79 13.34 18.19
C LEU A 183 23.65 12.98 16.70
N TYR A 184 23.85 11.72 16.39
CA TYR A 184 23.64 11.13 15.07
C TYR A 184 22.28 10.44 15.00
N HIS A 185 21.60 10.59 13.89
CA HIS A 185 20.32 9.95 13.63
C HIS A 185 20.49 8.84 12.59
N ILE A 186 19.88 7.71 12.84
CA ILE A 186 19.89 6.57 11.93
C ILE A 186 18.45 6.23 11.60
N ASP A 187 18.13 6.30 10.33
CA ASP A 187 16.83 5.91 9.79
C ASP A 187 16.98 4.71 8.86
N LEU A 188 16.05 3.77 8.96
CA LEU A 188 15.98 2.60 8.10
C LEU A 188 14.70 2.66 7.27
N PHE A 189 14.86 2.37 5.97
CA PHE A 189 13.75 2.41 5.03
C PHE A 189 13.63 1.10 4.27
N GLU A 190 12.39 0.68 4.04
CA GLU A 190 12.02 -0.35 3.08
C GLU A 190 11.00 0.27 2.11
N GLY A 191 11.39 0.37 0.82
CA GLY A 191 10.57 1.09 -0.16
C GLY A 191 10.26 2.52 0.31
N ASP A 192 8.99 2.87 0.31
CA ASP A 192 8.49 4.19 0.69
C ASP A 192 8.19 4.33 2.20
N LYS A 193 8.61 3.37 3.03
CA LYS A 193 8.32 3.41 4.47
C LYS A 193 9.59 3.50 5.32
N ASN A 194 9.58 4.40 6.30
CA ASN A 194 10.56 4.37 7.39
C ASN A 194 10.15 3.27 8.36
N ILE A 195 10.97 2.22 8.47
CA ILE A 195 10.73 1.03 9.29
C ILE A 195 11.46 1.06 10.64
N GLY A 196 12.34 2.03 10.86
CA GLY A 196 13.03 2.14 12.15
C GLY A 196 13.87 3.40 12.29
N HIS A 197 13.98 3.89 13.52
CA HIS A 197 14.79 5.05 13.87
C HIS A 197 15.55 4.77 15.17
N THR A 198 16.82 5.17 15.21
CA THR A 198 17.66 5.16 16.43
C THR A 198 18.67 6.28 16.38
N THR A 199 19.33 6.52 17.49
CA THR A 199 20.36 7.57 17.62
C THR A 199 21.58 7.05 18.37
N PHE A 200 22.74 7.68 18.15
CA PHE A 200 23.94 7.52 18.96
C PHE A 200 24.68 8.84 19.05
N GLU A 201 25.49 9.02 20.08
CA GLU A 201 26.23 10.27 20.33
C GLU A 201 27.73 10.06 20.17
N LEU A 202 28.41 11.04 19.56
CA LEU A 202 29.86 11.15 19.50
C LEU A 202 30.34 12.37 20.28
N LYS A 203 31.48 12.22 20.95
CA LYS A 203 32.16 13.27 21.74
C LYS A 203 33.51 13.61 21.16
#